data_5bad8e99d421d46a966ab59fd20f33a5
#
_entry.id   5bad8e99d421d46a966ab59fd20f33a5
#
_cell.length_a   1.000
_cell.length_b   1.000
_cell.length_c   1.000
_cell.angle_alpha   90.00
_cell.angle_beta   90.00
_cell.angle_gamma   90.00
#
_symmetry.space_group_name_H-M   'P 1'
#
loop_
_entity.id
_entity.type
_entity.pdbx_description
1 polymer ?
#
loop_
_entity_poly.entity_id
_entity_poly.type
_entity_poly.pdbx_seq_one_letter_code
_entity_poly.pdbx_strand_id
1 'polypeptide(L)'
;AYDKGGDKGAGGIVGYGGATVIIDTCAFLGTVKAPGNAGAFLGNCWGSFAVKNSFAVQPIKFCTKKGLGSASVNNYGTGADAETGVTRVTAEQMKGADAKKNMPLLNWVRSWKVSDSYPVLNVGEDEGVPGRVWSGRLATGFAGGKGTADDPYLISTPEQLAYLVNDLYMSVGNYYKVTDDIYLNNVKNSNWENESPNQWFWVSAARTGNFNGHIDGDGHVIYGI
;
A
#
# COMPACT_ATOMS: atom_id res chain seq x y z
N ALA A 1 -3.11 15.80 -14.02
CA ALA A 1 -2.32 16.75 -13.21
C ALA A 1 -1.69 17.78 -14.13
N TYR A 2 -1.73 19.04 -13.77
CA TYR A 2 -1.22 20.18 -14.55
C TYR A 2 -0.23 20.99 -13.72
N ASP A 3 0.96 21.23 -14.28
CA ASP A 3 2.00 22.09 -13.68
C ASP A 3 2.23 23.29 -14.58
N LYS A 4 2.24 24.50 -14.02
CA LYS A 4 2.45 25.78 -14.74
C LYS A 4 3.93 26.17 -14.94
N GLY A 5 4.85 25.28 -14.68
CA GLY A 5 6.29 25.49 -14.84
C GLY A 5 7.04 25.68 -13.52
N GLY A 6 8.27 25.28 -13.53
CA GLY A 6 9.17 25.28 -12.39
C GLY A 6 9.73 23.88 -12.11
N ASP A 7 10.44 23.71 -11.00
CA ASP A 7 10.98 22.40 -10.57
C ASP A 7 9.93 21.42 -10.03
N LYS A 8 8.65 21.81 -10.06
CA LYS A 8 7.52 20.97 -9.67
C LYS A 8 7.16 20.03 -10.82
N GLY A 9 6.66 18.85 -10.50
CA GLY A 9 6.32 17.84 -11.48
C GLY A 9 4.82 17.48 -11.45
N ALA A 10 4.34 16.88 -12.53
CA ALA A 10 3.03 16.24 -12.59
C ALA A 10 3.22 14.72 -12.49
N GLY A 11 2.66 14.10 -11.47
CA GLY A 11 2.63 12.64 -11.31
C GLY A 11 1.21 12.11 -11.28
N GLY A 12 1.02 10.88 -11.70
CA GLY A 12 -0.28 10.23 -11.67
C GLY A 12 -0.79 10.03 -10.24
N ILE A 13 0.11 9.85 -9.28
CA ILE A 13 -0.19 9.68 -7.86
C ILE A 13 0.38 10.85 -7.06
N VAL A 14 1.66 11.19 -7.26
CA VAL A 14 2.34 12.25 -6.52
C VAL A 14 2.97 13.24 -7.51
N GLY A 15 2.65 14.52 -7.40
CA GLY A 15 3.25 15.56 -8.25
C GLY A 15 4.72 15.83 -7.86
N TYR A 16 4.98 16.00 -6.56
CA TYR A 16 6.29 16.35 -6.03
C TYR A 16 6.56 15.65 -4.69
N GLY A 17 7.73 15.04 -4.54
CA GLY A 17 8.20 14.43 -3.31
C GLY A 17 9.45 15.12 -2.77
N GLY A 18 9.36 15.75 -1.61
CA GLY A 18 10.48 16.46 -0.96
C GLY A 18 11.37 15.57 -0.07
N ALA A 19 10.89 14.39 0.26
CA ALA A 19 11.56 13.42 1.13
C ALA A 19 11.55 12.04 0.48
N THR A 20 11.59 10.97 1.26
CA THR A 20 11.43 9.61 0.75
C THR A 20 9.98 9.37 0.32
N VAL A 21 9.78 8.93 -0.92
CA VAL A 21 8.48 8.53 -1.46
C VAL A 21 8.55 7.05 -1.80
N ILE A 22 7.66 6.25 -1.21
CA ILE A 22 7.49 4.84 -1.51
C ILE A 22 6.09 4.65 -2.10
N ILE A 23 6.01 4.03 -3.27
CA ILE A 23 4.76 3.65 -3.94
C ILE A 23 4.83 2.14 -4.12
N ASP A 24 3.90 1.42 -3.52
CA ASP A 24 3.84 -0.03 -3.58
C ASP A 24 2.43 -0.48 -3.98
N THR A 25 2.36 -1.53 -4.78
CA THR A 25 1.10 -2.17 -5.18
C THR A 25 0.09 -1.17 -5.76
N CYS A 26 0.53 -0.37 -6.73
CA CYS A 26 -0.28 0.68 -7.36
C CYS A 26 -0.41 0.46 -8.86
N ALA A 27 -1.57 0.82 -9.42
CA ALA A 27 -1.80 0.90 -10.85
C ALA A 27 -2.05 2.34 -11.30
N PHE A 28 -1.43 2.74 -12.40
CA PHE A 28 -1.75 4.00 -13.05
C PHE A 28 -2.27 3.75 -14.47
N LEU A 29 -3.56 3.94 -14.66
CA LEU A 29 -4.27 3.71 -15.93
C LEU A 29 -4.60 5.01 -16.66
N GLY A 30 -4.28 6.14 -16.06
CA GLY A 30 -4.60 7.47 -16.57
C GLY A 30 -3.55 8.05 -17.50
N THR A 31 -3.65 9.35 -17.72
CA THR A 31 -2.71 10.15 -18.52
C THR A 31 -2.18 11.32 -17.70
N VAL A 32 -0.86 11.49 -17.70
CA VAL A 32 -0.19 12.67 -17.15
C VAL A 32 0.41 13.46 -18.31
N LYS A 33 0.13 14.77 -18.34
CA LYS A 33 0.77 15.70 -19.27
C LYS A 33 1.29 16.91 -18.49
N ALA A 34 2.54 17.26 -18.71
CA ALA A 34 3.14 18.47 -18.16
C ALA A 34 4.21 18.99 -19.12
N PRO A 35 4.44 20.31 -19.18
CA PRO A 35 5.52 20.88 -20.00
C PRO A 35 6.91 20.57 -19.47
N GLY A 36 7.03 20.16 -18.21
CA GLY A 36 8.28 19.80 -17.53
C GLY A 36 8.31 18.34 -17.10
N ASN A 37 8.55 18.11 -15.81
CA ASN A 37 8.65 16.76 -15.26
C ASN A 37 7.27 16.08 -15.21
N ALA A 38 7.11 14.97 -15.91
CA ALA A 38 5.91 14.16 -15.93
C ALA A 38 6.25 12.69 -15.66
N GLY A 39 5.62 12.07 -14.67
CA GLY A 39 5.83 10.66 -14.38
C GLY A 39 4.52 9.93 -14.15
N ALA A 40 4.45 8.64 -14.50
CA ALA A 40 3.25 7.84 -14.29
C ALA A 40 2.84 7.78 -12.81
N PHE A 41 3.81 7.71 -11.92
CA PHE A 41 3.58 7.70 -10.48
C PHE A 41 3.99 9.01 -9.82
N LEU A 42 5.19 9.50 -10.12
CA LEU A 42 5.78 10.67 -9.47
C LEU A 42 6.38 11.62 -10.50
N GLY A 43 6.01 12.89 -10.47
CA GLY A 43 6.53 13.90 -11.39
C GLY A 43 7.98 14.29 -11.11
N ASN A 44 8.28 14.61 -9.87
CA ASN A 44 9.61 15.03 -9.44
C ASN A 44 9.88 14.60 -7.99
N CYS A 45 11.10 14.17 -7.69
CA CYS A 45 11.55 13.80 -6.36
C CYS A 45 12.92 14.36 -6.04
N TRP A 46 13.05 15.05 -4.93
CA TRP A 46 14.35 15.52 -4.42
C TRP A 46 14.99 14.51 -3.47
N GLY A 47 14.19 13.76 -2.74
CA GLY A 47 14.64 12.70 -1.86
C GLY A 47 14.80 11.36 -2.59
N SER A 48 14.62 10.28 -1.89
CA SER A 48 14.60 8.93 -2.46
C SER A 48 13.21 8.57 -3.00
N PHE A 49 13.18 7.74 -4.03
CA PHE A 49 11.96 7.28 -4.66
C PHE A 49 12.03 5.78 -4.90
N ALA A 50 11.04 5.05 -4.44
CA ALA A 50 10.90 3.62 -4.69
C ALA A 50 9.50 3.29 -5.22
N VAL A 51 9.44 2.49 -6.29
CA VAL A 51 8.19 1.90 -6.78
C VAL A 51 8.35 0.39 -6.76
N LYS A 52 7.35 -0.31 -6.23
CA LYS A 52 7.36 -1.77 -6.11
C LYS A 52 6.01 -2.35 -6.53
N ASN A 53 6.02 -3.56 -7.11
CA ASN A 53 4.84 -4.36 -7.41
C ASN A 53 3.72 -3.59 -8.12
N SER A 54 4.09 -2.65 -9.00
CA SER A 54 3.19 -1.65 -9.58
C SER A 54 3.23 -1.68 -11.10
N PHE A 55 2.20 -1.16 -11.76
CA PHE A 55 2.21 -1.04 -13.20
C PHE A 55 1.56 0.26 -13.70
N ALA A 56 2.01 0.71 -14.88
CA ALA A 56 1.47 1.89 -15.55
C ALA A 56 1.22 1.63 -17.04
N VAL A 57 0.10 2.10 -17.55
CA VAL A 57 -0.31 1.91 -18.94
C VAL A 57 0.17 3.05 -19.84
N GLN A 58 0.40 4.24 -19.30
CA GLN A 58 0.91 5.36 -20.08
C GLN A 58 2.40 5.15 -20.42
N PRO A 59 2.82 5.40 -21.69
CA PRO A 59 4.21 5.20 -22.13
C PRO A 59 5.14 6.35 -21.71
N ILE A 60 5.20 6.63 -20.42
CA ILE A 60 6.12 7.58 -19.79
C ILE A 60 6.84 6.92 -18.64
N LYS A 61 7.96 7.52 -18.19
CA LYS A 61 8.70 7.05 -17.04
C LYS A 61 7.84 7.07 -15.78
N PHE A 62 8.16 6.22 -14.84
CA PHE A 62 7.51 6.21 -13.52
C PHE A 62 7.80 7.48 -12.74
N CYS A 63 9.03 7.98 -12.85
CA CYS A 63 9.44 9.28 -12.34
C CYS A 63 10.44 9.92 -13.31
N THR A 64 10.19 11.15 -13.75
CA THR A 64 11.06 11.82 -14.72
C THR A 64 12.34 12.34 -14.06
N LYS A 65 12.24 12.94 -12.88
CA LYS A 65 13.40 13.45 -12.12
C LYS A 65 13.48 12.71 -10.79
N LYS A 66 14.52 11.90 -10.63
CA LYS A 66 14.75 11.05 -9.46
C LYS A 66 15.86 11.65 -8.59
N GLY A 67 15.62 11.67 -7.29
CA GLY A 67 16.63 11.98 -6.29
C GLY A 67 17.63 10.83 -6.10
N LEU A 68 18.58 11.03 -5.20
CA LEU A 68 19.55 10.01 -4.83
C LEU A 68 18.86 8.82 -4.13
N GLY A 69 19.34 7.61 -4.43
CA GLY A 69 18.83 6.40 -3.78
C GLY A 69 17.49 5.88 -4.31
N SER A 70 17.09 6.28 -5.53
CA SER A 70 15.86 5.77 -6.16
C SER A 70 16.00 4.29 -6.52
N ALA A 71 14.98 3.49 -6.18
CA ALA A 71 14.89 2.06 -6.48
C ALA A 71 13.53 1.71 -7.08
N SER A 72 13.50 0.73 -7.96
CA SER A 72 12.28 0.18 -8.54
C SER A 72 12.44 -1.32 -8.70
N VAL A 73 11.44 -2.09 -8.27
CA VAL A 73 11.48 -3.57 -8.33
C VAL A 73 10.11 -4.13 -8.69
N ASN A 74 10.09 -5.19 -9.49
CA ASN A 74 8.89 -5.94 -9.86
C ASN A 74 7.79 -5.07 -10.48
N ASN A 75 8.16 -4.12 -11.34
CA ASN A 75 7.21 -3.20 -11.96
C ASN A 75 7.07 -3.46 -13.45
N TYR A 76 5.94 -3.05 -14.01
CA TYR A 76 5.64 -3.19 -15.44
C TYR A 76 5.14 -1.86 -16.02
N GLY A 77 5.55 -1.56 -17.25
CA GLY A 77 5.16 -0.32 -17.92
C GLY A 77 5.13 -0.44 -19.44
N THR A 78 4.35 0.42 -20.08
CA THR A 78 4.30 0.53 -21.55
C THR A 78 5.31 1.54 -22.11
N GLY A 79 6.13 2.15 -21.27
CA GLY A 79 7.13 3.17 -21.64
C GLY A 79 8.10 2.72 -22.73
N ALA A 80 8.52 3.65 -23.57
CA ALA A 80 9.48 3.38 -24.65
C ALA A 80 10.90 3.14 -24.11
N ASP A 81 11.28 3.86 -23.04
CA ASP A 81 12.61 3.79 -22.44
C ASP A 81 12.66 2.71 -21.36
N ALA A 82 13.72 1.91 -21.42
CA ALA A 82 14.03 0.97 -20.33
C ALA A 82 14.29 1.77 -19.04
N GLU A 83 13.49 1.50 -18.02
CA GLU A 83 13.69 2.05 -16.68
C GLU A 83 14.10 0.90 -15.75
N THR A 84 15.17 1.09 -14.97
CA THR A 84 15.67 0.06 -14.07
C THR A 84 14.56 -0.41 -13.12
N GLY A 85 14.34 -1.73 -13.04
CA GLY A 85 13.31 -2.34 -12.21
C GLY A 85 11.89 -2.25 -12.79
N VAL A 86 11.77 -1.88 -14.07
CA VAL A 86 10.51 -1.86 -14.82
C VAL A 86 10.64 -2.76 -16.04
N THR A 87 9.78 -3.78 -16.11
CA THR A 87 9.68 -4.65 -17.30
C THR A 87 8.68 -4.06 -18.27
N ARG A 88 9.11 -3.90 -19.53
CA ARG A 88 8.24 -3.38 -20.59
C ARG A 88 7.27 -4.46 -21.07
N VAL A 89 5.99 -4.11 -21.10
CA VAL A 89 4.90 -4.89 -21.67
C VAL A 89 3.93 -3.97 -22.40
N THR A 90 3.18 -4.49 -23.35
CA THR A 90 2.13 -3.69 -24.02
C THR A 90 0.89 -3.58 -23.16
N ALA A 91 0.05 -2.58 -23.42
CA ALA A 91 -1.21 -2.41 -22.72
C ALA A 91 -2.13 -3.65 -22.85
N GLU A 92 -2.11 -4.30 -24.02
CA GLU A 92 -2.88 -5.54 -24.24
C GLU A 92 -2.33 -6.71 -23.43
N GLN A 93 -1.01 -6.83 -23.28
CA GLN A 93 -0.39 -7.87 -22.44
C GLN A 93 -0.70 -7.71 -20.95
N MET A 94 -1.11 -6.51 -20.53
CA MET A 94 -1.50 -6.24 -19.14
C MET A 94 -2.96 -6.62 -18.84
N LYS A 95 -3.74 -7.11 -19.83
CA LYS A 95 -5.17 -7.35 -19.68
C LYS A 95 -5.54 -8.83 -19.60
N GLY A 96 -6.70 -9.09 -19.00
CA GLY A 96 -7.34 -10.40 -19.02
C GLY A 96 -6.54 -11.51 -18.35
N ALA A 97 -6.85 -12.74 -18.70
CA ALA A 97 -6.24 -13.94 -18.11
C ALA A 97 -4.71 -14.03 -18.31
N ASP A 98 -4.20 -13.47 -19.40
CA ASP A 98 -2.77 -13.48 -19.71
C ASP A 98 -1.94 -12.47 -18.92
N ALA A 99 -2.56 -11.52 -18.24
CA ALA A 99 -1.87 -10.51 -17.45
C ALA A 99 -0.92 -11.12 -16.41
N LYS A 100 -1.35 -12.18 -15.73
CA LYS A 100 -0.52 -12.90 -14.75
C LYS A 100 0.71 -13.53 -15.39
N LYS A 101 0.58 -14.09 -16.59
CA LYS A 101 1.69 -14.67 -17.35
C LYS A 101 2.68 -13.62 -17.83
N ASN A 102 2.16 -12.46 -18.27
CA ASN A 102 2.98 -11.38 -18.83
C ASN A 102 3.62 -10.49 -17.74
N MET A 103 3.06 -10.48 -16.54
CA MET A 103 3.55 -9.71 -15.40
C MET A 103 3.79 -10.60 -14.16
N PRO A 104 4.62 -11.67 -14.28
CA PRO A 104 4.75 -12.70 -13.24
C PRO A 104 5.35 -12.19 -11.92
N LEU A 105 6.05 -11.05 -11.91
CA LEU A 105 6.68 -10.49 -10.72
C LEU A 105 5.72 -9.66 -9.86
N LEU A 106 4.51 -9.36 -10.34
CA LEU A 106 3.49 -8.76 -9.47
C LEU A 106 3.06 -9.78 -8.40
N ASN A 107 2.72 -9.28 -7.24
CA ASN A 107 2.21 -10.14 -6.17
C ASN A 107 0.76 -10.56 -6.44
N TRP A 108 0.58 -11.63 -7.23
CA TRP A 108 -0.71 -12.19 -7.58
C TRP A 108 -1.38 -13.02 -6.48
N VAL A 109 -0.64 -13.35 -5.45
CA VAL A 109 -1.17 -14.14 -4.33
C VAL A 109 -1.96 -13.26 -3.37
N ARG A 110 -1.46 -12.05 -3.12
CA ARG A 110 -2.02 -11.17 -2.09
C ARG A 110 -2.56 -9.86 -2.62
N SER A 111 -1.87 -9.24 -3.58
CA SER A 111 -2.11 -7.85 -3.94
C SER A 111 -2.90 -7.65 -5.23
N TRP A 112 -2.78 -8.55 -6.18
CA TRP A 112 -3.39 -8.41 -7.49
C TRP A 112 -4.23 -9.62 -7.88
N LYS A 113 -5.36 -9.39 -8.52
CA LYS A 113 -6.16 -10.43 -9.19
C LYS A 113 -6.40 -10.08 -10.64
N VAL A 114 -6.54 -11.13 -11.44
CA VAL A 114 -6.91 -11.04 -12.86
C VAL A 114 -8.34 -10.52 -12.96
N SER A 115 -8.60 -9.65 -13.93
CA SER A 115 -9.93 -9.21 -14.33
C SER A 115 -10.04 -9.26 -15.86
N ASP A 116 -11.22 -9.02 -16.42
CA ASP A 116 -11.44 -8.97 -17.86
C ASP A 116 -10.70 -7.80 -18.54
N SER A 117 -10.23 -6.85 -17.76
CA SER A 117 -9.45 -5.70 -18.20
C SER A 117 -8.06 -5.72 -17.53
N TYR A 118 -7.60 -4.61 -17.01
CA TYR A 118 -6.35 -4.52 -16.26
C TYR A 118 -6.47 -5.20 -14.90
N PRO A 119 -5.36 -5.71 -14.32
CA PRO A 119 -5.38 -6.23 -12.97
C PRO A 119 -6.00 -5.26 -11.98
N VAL A 120 -6.79 -5.78 -11.09
CA VAL A 120 -7.38 -5.03 -10.00
C VAL A 120 -6.74 -5.44 -8.69
N LEU A 121 -6.80 -4.58 -7.70
CA LEU A 121 -6.33 -4.94 -6.37
C LEU A 121 -7.14 -6.13 -5.85
N ASN A 122 -6.44 -7.10 -5.32
CA ASN A 122 -7.05 -8.18 -4.56
C ASN A 122 -7.43 -7.64 -3.17
N VAL A 123 -8.40 -6.75 -3.17
CA VAL A 123 -9.03 -6.29 -1.93
C VAL A 123 -9.99 -7.41 -1.50
N GLY A 124 -9.43 -8.41 -0.86
CA GLY A 124 -10.05 -9.66 -0.46
C GLY A 124 -11.53 -9.80 -0.80
N GLU A 125 -11.86 -10.77 -1.66
CA GLU A 125 -13.20 -11.35 -1.66
C GLU A 125 -13.38 -12.27 -0.45
N ASP A 126 -12.52 -12.14 0.53
CA ASP A 126 -12.85 -12.63 1.83
C ASP A 126 -14.14 -11.93 2.20
N GLU A 127 -15.20 -12.67 2.04
CA GLU A 127 -16.49 -12.30 2.57
C GLU A 127 -16.24 -11.80 3.96
N GLY A 128 -16.32 -10.49 4.19
CA GLY A 128 -16.22 -9.91 5.51
C GLY A 128 -17.15 -10.73 6.38
N VAL A 129 -16.59 -11.85 6.84
CA VAL A 129 -17.32 -12.78 7.68
C VAL A 129 -17.71 -11.92 8.86
N PRO A 130 -19.00 -11.76 9.18
CA PRO A 130 -19.43 -10.91 10.27
C PRO A 130 -18.69 -11.16 11.59
N GLY A 131 -17.99 -12.28 11.73
CA GLY A 131 -17.15 -12.61 12.88
C GLY A 131 -15.70 -12.14 12.82
N ARG A 132 -15.23 -11.53 11.71
CA ARG A 132 -13.83 -11.04 11.59
C ARG A 132 -13.70 -9.52 11.67
N VAL A 133 -14.78 -8.78 11.53
CA VAL A 133 -14.77 -7.33 11.69
C VAL A 133 -14.64 -6.98 13.17
N TRP A 134 -13.87 -5.93 13.45
CA TRP A 134 -13.66 -5.45 14.82
C TRP A 134 -14.98 -5.26 15.58
N SER A 135 -15.06 -5.88 16.74
CA SER A 135 -16.25 -5.87 17.58
C SER A 135 -16.40 -4.62 18.47
N GLY A 136 -15.48 -3.65 18.37
CA GLY A 136 -15.40 -2.51 19.29
C GLY A 136 -14.73 -2.82 20.62
N ARG A 137 -14.24 -4.04 20.81
CA ARG A 137 -13.59 -4.48 22.05
C ARG A 137 -12.07 -4.49 21.93
N LEU A 138 -11.40 -4.52 23.05
CA LEU A 138 -9.95 -4.79 23.13
C LEU A 138 -9.73 -6.26 23.46
N ALA A 139 -8.68 -6.85 22.90
CA ALA A 139 -8.16 -8.11 23.42
C ALA A 139 -7.55 -7.91 24.81
N THR A 140 -7.32 -8.99 25.52
CA THR A 140 -6.61 -9.00 26.81
C THR A 140 -5.11 -9.29 26.67
N GLY A 141 -4.62 -9.46 25.43
CA GLY A 141 -3.24 -9.75 25.09
C GLY A 141 -3.10 -10.12 23.61
N PHE A 142 -1.89 -10.44 23.20
CA PHE A 142 -1.55 -10.88 21.84
C PHE A 142 -1.77 -12.38 21.64
N ALA A 143 -1.78 -12.86 20.39
CA ALA A 143 -1.96 -14.27 20.08
C ALA A 143 -0.78 -15.15 20.55
N GLY A 144 0.39 -14.54 20.78
CA GLY A 144 1.60 -15.22 21.23
C GLY A 144 2.82 -14.30 21.14
N GLY A 145 4.00 -14.89 21.35
CA GLY A 145 5.28 -14.19 21.31
C GLY A 145 5.65 -13.51 22.62
N LYS A 146 6.89 -13.01 22.66
CA LYS A 146 7.46 -12.33 23.83
C LYS A 146 7.85 -10.88 23.55
N GLY A 147 7.61 -10.40 22.33
CA GLY A 147 7.93 -9.04 21.90
C GLY A 147 9.40 -8.81 21.55
N THR A 148 10.17 -9.86 21.39
CA THR A 148 11.57 -9.79 20.95
C THR A 148 11.68 -9.91 19.42
N ALA A 149 12.83 -9.57 18.83
CA ALA A 149 13.06 -9.71 17.41
C ALA A 149 12.90 -11.16 16.92
N ASP A 150 13.32 -12.14 17.72
CA ASP A 150 13.24 -13.57 17.39
C ASP A 150 11.89 -14.21 17.76
N ASP A 151 11.11 -13.56 18.63
CA ASP A 151 9.81 -14.05 19.13
C ASP A 151 8.84 -12.85 19.27
N PRO A 152 8.41 -12.24 18.15
CA PRO A 152 7.56 -11.04 18.17
C PRO A 152 6.17 -11.34 18.71
N TYR A 153 5.52 -10.34 19.30
CA TYR A 153 4.10 -10.44 19.63
C TYR A 153 3.27 -10.62 18.36
N LEU A 154 2.35 -11.60 18.38
CA LEU A 154 1.54 -11.97 17.23
C LEU A 154 0.18 -11.26 17.28
N ILE A 155 -0.18 -10.61 16.16
CA ILE A 155 -1.45 -9.91 15.97
C ILE A 155 -2.22 -10.61 14.85
N SER A 156 -3.27 -11.33 15.20
CA SER A 156 -4.12 -12.08 14.27
C SER A 156 -5.56 -11.58 14.22
N THR A 157 -5.93 -10.65 15.12
CA THR A 157 -7.31 -10.14 15.20
C THR A 157 -7.34 -8.61 15.34
N PRO A 158 -8.44 -7.97 14.92
CA PRO A 158 -8.61 -6.53 15.09
C PRO A 158 -8.64 -6.10 16.57
N GLU A 159 -9.12 -6.96 17.47
CA GLU A 159 -9.11 -6.72 18.92
C GLU A 159 -7.67 -6.65 19.48
N GLN A 160 -6.75 -7.46 18.93
CA GLN A 160 -5.33 -7.43 19.33
C GLN A 160 -4.61 -6.19 18.77
N LEU A 161 -4.95 -5.77 17.55
CA LEU A 161 -4.46 -4.49 17.03
C LEU A 161 -4.99 -3.33 17.88
N ALA A 162 -6.27 -3.35 18.23
CA ALA A 162 -6.89 -2.37 19.11
C ALA A 162 -6.24 -2.36 20.52
N TYR A 163 -5.85 -3.52 21.04
CA TYR A 163 -5.12 -3.64 22.30
C TYR A 163 -3.77 -2.93 22.23
N LEU A 164 -2.98 -3.14 21.18
CA LEU A 164 -1.72 -2.43 20.97
C LEU A 164 -1.93 -0.91 20.88
N VAL A 165 -2.88 -0.48 20.04
CA VAL A 165 -3.13 0.95 19.78
C VAL A 165 -3.72 1.66 21.00
N ASN A 166 -4.39 0.92 21.90
CA ASN A 166 -4.94 1.47 23.12
C ASN A 166 -3.88 1.94 24.12
N ASP A 167 -2.69 1.35 24.09
CA ASP A 167 -1.55 1.76 24.92
C ASP A 167 -0.24 1.67 24.11
N LEU A 168 0.14 2.76 23.47
CA LEU A 168 1.35 2.80 22.64
C LEU A 168 2.65 2.78 23.44
N TYR A 169 2.61 2.98 24.77
CA TYR A 169 3.79 2.78 25.61
C TYR A 169 4.25 1.31 25.61
N MET A 170 3.34 0.35 25.40
CA MET A 170 3.70 -1.04 25.22
C MET A 170 4.60 -1.29 24.01
N SER A 171 4.63 -0.35 23.05
CA SER A 171 5.43 -0.56 21.82
C SER A 171 6.93 -0.35 22.02
N VAL A 172 7.35 0.35 23.08
CA VAL A 172 8.76 0.74 23.27
C VAL A 172 9.68 -0.48 23.30
N GLY A 173 10.53 -0.58 22.27
CA GLY A 173 11.51 -1.67 22.15
C GLY A 173 10.93 -3.04 21.80
N ASN A 174 9.64 -3.17 21.60
CA ASN A 174 8.98 -4.43 21.29
C ASN A 174 8.80 -4.65 19.79
N TYR A 175 8.75 -5.92 19.41
CA TYR A 175 8.52 -6.39 18.03
C TYR A 175 7.14 -7.03 17.95
N TYR A 176 6.46 -6.73 16.84
CA TYR A 176 5.11 -7.21 16.53
C TYR A 176 5.09 -7.80 15.13
N LYS A 177 4.29 -8.84 14.94
CA LYS A 177 4.07 -9.46 13.66
C LYS A 177 2.58 -9.65 13.42
N VAL A 178 2.07 -9.14 12.29
CA VAL A 178 0.71 -9.42 11.84
C VAL A 178 0.70 -10.80 11.20
N THR A 179 -0.24 -11.66 11.59
CA THR A 179 -0.30 -13.06 11.16
C THR A 179 -1.60 -13.43 10.45
N ASP A 180 -2.52 -12.48 10.30
CA ASP A 180 -3.76 -12.63 9.54
C ASP A 180 -4.21 -11.25 9.03
N ASP A 181 -5.08 -11.22 8.02
CA ASP A 181 -5.69 -9.98 7.55
C ASP A 181 -6.65 -9.42 8.61
N ILE A 182 -6.55 -8.12 8.85
CA ILE A 182 -7.27 -7.43 9.93
C ILE A 182 -8.39 -6.57 9.33
N TYR A 183 -9.62 -6.80 9.76
CA TYR A 183 -10.79 -6.03 9.34
C TYR A 183 -11.27 -5.11 10.47
N LEU A 184 -10.99 -3.82 10.36
CA LEU A 184 -11.44 -2.82 11.34
C LEU A 184 -12.89 -2.40 11.08
N ASN A 185 -13.30 -2.37 9.81
CA ASN A 185 -14.66 -2.08 9.37
C ASN A 185 -15.10 -3.04 8.26
N ASN A 186 -16.40 -3.17 8.05
CA ASN A 186 -16.95 -3.98 6.97
C ASN A 186 -16.85 -3.22 5.64
N VAL A 187 -15.69 -3.23 5.02
CA VAL A 187 -15.40 -2.54 3.76
C VAL A 187 -16.20 -3.06 2.55
N LYS A 188 -16.98 -4.13 2.68
CA LYS A 188 -17.95 -4.57 1.66
C LYS A 188 -19.22 -3.74 1.64
N ASN A 189 -19.58 -3.14 2.76
CA ASN A 189 -20.62 -2.15 2.79
C ASN A 189 -20.08 -0.87 2.13
N SER A 190 -20.62 -0.48 0.98
CA SER A 190 -20.19 0.74 0.26
C SER A 190 -20.35 2.03 1.08
N ASN A 191 -21.04 1.98 2.19
CA ASN A 191 -21.26 3.08 3.13
C ASN A 191 -20.63 2.83 4.50
N TRP A 192 -19.61 1.96 4.59
CA TRP A 192 -18.99 1.55 5.85
C TRP A 192 -18.46 2.72 6.68
N GLU A 193 -18.01 3.81 6.06
CA GLU A 193 -17.53 5.01 6.74
C GLU A 193 -18.62 5.68 7.60
N ASN A 194 -19.89 5.53 7.22
CA ASN A 194 -21.02 6.16 7.91
C ASN A 194 -21.88 5.17 8.71
N GLU A 195 -21.85 3.90 8.37
CA GLU A 195 -22.72 2.86 8.93
C GLU A 195 -21.99 1.83 9.79
N SER A 196 -20.71 2.02 10.03
CA SER A 196 -19.96 1.11 10.89
C SER A 196 -20.45 1.22 12.34
N PRO A 197 -20.93 0.12 12.95
CA PRO A 197 -21.37 0.14 14.35
C PRO A 197 -20.23 0.40 15.33
N ASN A 198 -19.00 0.08 14.93
CA ASN A 198 -17.79 0.29 15.71
C ASN A 198 -16.82 1.09 14.85
N GLN A 199 -16.92 2.40 14.89
CA GLN A 199 -15.97 3.23 14.17
C GLN A 199 -14.58 3.03 14.76
N TRP A 200 -13.65 2.58 13.93
CA TRP A 200 -12.24 2.65 14.25
C TRP A 200 -11.84 4.12 14.26
N PHE A 201 -11.77 4.67 15.44
CA PHE A 201 -11.17 5.98 15.59
C PHE A 201 -9.65 5.81 15.60
N TRP A 202 -9.01 6.41 14.64
CA TRP A 202 -7.60 6.70 14.76
C TRP A 202 -7.41 7.37 16.13
N VAL A 203 -6.72 6.69 17.03
CA VAL A 203 -6.51 7.18 18.40
C VAL A 203 -5.61 8.39 18.34
N SER A 204 -6.19 9.53 17.97
CA SER A 204 -5.52 10.79 17.98
C SER A 204 -5.41 11.31 19.41
N ALA A 205 -4.32 11.99 19.65
CA ALA A 205 -4.09 13.08 20.61
C ALA A 205 -4.55 12.94 22.09
N ALA A 206 -5.51 12.08 22.41
CA ALA A 206 -5.98 11.93 23.80
C ALA A 206 -5.32 10.75 24.52
N ARG A 207 -4.58 9.92 23.82
CA ARG A 207 -3.82 8.80 24.41
C ARG A 207 -2.35 9.05 24.20
N THR A 208 -1.68 9.17 25.30
CA THR A 208 -0.29 9.55 25.45
C THR A 208 0.63 8.46 24.90
N GLY A 209 1.40 8.77 23.89
CA GLY A 209 2.51 7.96 23.41
C GLY A 209 2.62 7.89 21.89
N ASN A 210 3.86 7.78 21.43
CA ASN A 210 4.17 7.46 20.04
C ASN A 210 4.43 5.96 19.94
N PHE A 211 4.13 5.37 18.77
CA PHE A 211 4.60 4.03 18.49
C PHE A 211 6.13 4.05 18.33
N ASN A 212 6.82 3.31 19.20
CA ASN A 212 8.29 3.21 19.23
C ASN A 212 8.76 1.74 19.19
N GLY A 213 8.01 0.89 18.51
CA GLY A 213 8.31 -0.52 18.29
C GLY A 213 8.64 -0.83 16.84
N HIS A 214 8.67 -2.11 16.55
CA HIS A 214 8.83 -2.66 15.22
C HIS A 214 7.60 -3.48 14.88
N ILE A 215 6.95 -3.18 13.74
CA ILE A 215 5.82 -3.97 13.26
C ILE A 215 6.15 -4.56 11.90
N ASP A 216 6.04 -5.88 11.78
CA ASP A 216 6.12 -6.63 10.54
C ASP A 216 4.70 -7.00 10.10
N GLY A 217 4.28 -6.46 8.96
CA GLY A 217 2.98 -6.78 8.36
C GLY A 217 2.92 -8.16 7.73
N ASP A 218 4.05 -8.83 7.53
CA ASP A 218 4.21 -10.15 6.90
C ASP A 218 3.35 -10.33 5.63
N GLY A 219 3.05 -9.22 4.96
CA GLY A 219 2.23 -9.14 3.76
C GLY A 219 0.72 -9.23 4.00
N HIS A 220 0.26 -9.14 5.23
CA HIS A 220 -1.16 -9.03 5.57
C HIS A 220 -1.69 -7.61 5.40
N VAL A 221 -3.00 -7.48 5.25
CA VAL A 221 -3.69 -6.21 4.99
C VAL A 221 -4.55 -5.81 6.17
N ILE A 222 -4.57 -4.52 6.48
CA ILE A 222 -5.49 -3.92 7.44
C ILE A 222 -6.54 -3.15 6.65
N TYR A 223 -7.79 -3.57 6.76
CA TYR A 223 -8.94 -3.03 6.02
C TYR A 223 -9.77 -2.08 6.89
N GLY A 224 -10.27 -1.01 6.27
CA GLY A 224 -11.25 -0.12 6.89
C GLY A 224 -10.67 0.82 7.95
N ILE A 225 -9.51 1.42 7.66
CA ILE A 225 -8.92 2.51 8.45
C ILE A 225 -9.59 3.82 8.08
#